data_5d1ec8a0320cf3b8a37974798e195575
#
_entry.id   5d1ec8a0320cf3b8a37974798e195575
#
_cell.length_a   1.000
_cell.length_b   1.000
_cell.length_c   1.000
_cell.angle_alpha   90.00
_cell.angle_beta   90.00
_cell.angle_gamma   90.00
#
_symmetry.space_group_name_H-M   'P 1'
#
loop_
_entity.id
_entity.type
_entity.pdbx_description
1 polymer ?
#
loop_
_entity_poly.entity_id
_entity_poly.type
_entity_poly.pdbx_seq_one_letter_code
_entity_poly.pdbx_strand_id
1 'polypeptide(L)'
;MATGRGSGRRAGALLLLAAVVLSAALVAAASSASVSSRHRTPYAGLGTWLDIYATSFWTHPQQEVAAMARDGVRTLYLQTGNYEQRVDLVRRRALGRFVDAAHAAGMRVVAWYLPSFLYPAQDARRALAAIRFRSPRGERFDSFALDIEASLVKSVPLRSKRLLRLSARLRKAAGRRYPLGAIIPSPVGIHRHPTYWPRFPYRGLARYYDVFLPMAYATDAGVRGIKATRAYNAADVAIIRARTAKPHVPIHLIGGLADAMGADELTGFMQAVGDCGPLGYSLYAFSITRSTTWEALATPPARTGRACS
;
A
#
# COMPACT_ATOMS: atom_id res chain seq x y z
N MET A 1 56.89 -5.55 54.70
CA MET A 1 55.75 -4.64 55.00
C MET A 1 55.42 -3.78 53.81
N ALA A 2 54.17 -3.65 53.50
CA ALA A 2 53.47 -2.83 52.48
C ALA A 2 53.13 -3.59 51.22
N THR A 3 52.04 -4.26 51.06
CA THR A 3 50.62 -3.99 50.95
C THR A 3 50.21 -3.40 49.59
N GLY A 4 49.55 -4.26 48.79
CA GLY A 4 48.93 -3.92 47.53
C GLY A 4 47.63 -3.10 47.66
N ARG A 5 47.41 -2.27 46.69
CA ARG A 5 46.05 -1.76 46.31
C ARG A 5 46.12 -1.27 44.84
N GLY A 6 45.36 -1.89 43.96
CA GLY A 6 45.27 -1.41 42.59
C GLY A 6 44.52 -2.28 41.57
N SER A 7 43.45 -3.00 41.97
CA SER A 7 42.67 -3.77 41.00
C SER A 7 41.16 -3.42 40.90
N GLY A 8 40.65 -2.45 41.68
CA GLY A 8 39.23 -2.16 41.72
C GLY A 8 38.70 -1.14 40.70
N ARG A 9 39.55 -0.33 40.06
CA ARG A 9 39.12 0.76 39.18
C ARG A 9 38.92 0.42 37.69
N ARG A 10 39.52 -0.71 37.21
CA ARG A 10 39.41 -1.10 35.79
C ARG A 10 38.16 -1.93 35.51
N ALA A 11 37.59 -2.65 36.47
CA ALA A 11 36.39 -3.44 36.29
C ALA A 11 35.12 -2.58 36.21
N GLY A 12 35.05 -1.45 36.94
CA GLY A 12 33.90 -0.53 36.90
C GLY A 12 33.77 0.26 35.60
N ALA A 13 34.88 0.60 34.95
CA ALA A 13 34.87 1.35 33.69
C ALA A 13 34.40 0.50 32.51
N LEU A 14 34.73 -0.79 32.46
CA LEU A 14 34.32 -1.74 31.43
C LEU A 14 32.82 -2.06 31.52
N LEU A 15 32.24 -2.18 32.72
CA LEU A 15 30.80 -2.41 32.90
C LEU A 15 29.95 -1.20 32.52
N LEU A 16 30.44 0.02 32.77
CA LEU A 16 29.75 1.25 32.34
C LEU A 16 29.77 1.45 30.83
N LEU A 17 30.86 1.13 30.16
CA LEU A 17 30.93 1.18 28.69
C LEU A 17 30.00 0.15 28.02
N ALA A 18 29.93 -1.08 28.56
CA ALA A 18 29.03 -2.10 28.04
C ALA A 18 27.55 -1.73 28.19
N ALA A 19 27.16 -1.12 29.34
CA ALA A 19 25.81 -0.66 29.58
C ALA A 19 25.40 0.50 28.64
N VAL A 20 26.30 1.43 28.37
CA VAL A 20 26.04 2.57 27.46
C VAL A 20 25.91 2.10 26.00
N VAL A 21 26.74 1.14 25.56
CA VAL A 21 26.64 0.59 24.20
C VAL A 21 25.35 -0.22 24.02
N LEU A 22 24.94 -1.00 25.04
CA LEU A 22 23.70 -1.78 24.98
C LEU A 22 22.47 -0.86 24.97
N SER A 23 22.47 0.21 25.74
CA SER A 23 21.40 1.22 25.77
C SER A 23 21.29 1.98 24.45
N ALA A 24 22.41 2.33 23.80
CA ALA A 24 22.43 2.99 22.52
C ALA A 24 21.92 2.07 21.40
N ALA A 25 22.23 0.77 21.43
CA ALA A 25 21.74 -0.21 20.48
C ALA A 25 20.24 -0.45 20.61
N LEU A 26 19.70 -0.50 21.84
CA LEU A 26 18.25 -0.63 22.09
C LEU A 26 17.47 0.60 21.63
N VAL A 27 17.99 1.81 21.87
CA VAL A 27 17.36 3.06 21.41
C VAL A 27 17.38 3.16 19.89
N ALA A 28 18.48 2.76 19.23
CA ALA A 28 18.56 2.73 17.78
C ALA A 28 17.62 1.69 17.15
N ALA A 29 17.47 0.51 17.75
CA ALA A 29 16.54 -0.52 17.31
C ALA A 29 15.07 -0.10 17.50
N ALA A 30 14.72 0.52 18.63
CA ALA A 30 13.40 1.06 18.89
C ALA A 30 13.06 2.22 17.95
N SER A 31 14.00 3.11 17.64
CA SER A 31 13.84 4.20 16.68
C SER A 31 13.65 3.68 15.26
N SER A 32 14.39 2.65 14.85
CA SER A 32 14.24 2.01 13.53
C SER A 32 12.89 1.31 13.39
N ALA A 33 12.42 0.60 14.42
CA ALA A 33 11.12 -0.06 14.44
C ALA A 33 9.97 0.97 14.40
N SER A 34 10.06 2.08 15.12
CA SER A 34 9.04 3.14 15.12
C SER A 34 8.95 3.88 13.78
N VAL A 35 10.07 4.12 13.12
CA VAL A 35 10.11 4.71 11.76
C VAL A 35 9.51 3.74 10.75
N SER A 36 9.84 2.45 10.82
CA SER A 36 9.27 1.42 9.94
C SER A 36 7.77 1.26 10.13
N SER A 37 7.24 1.35 11.36
CA SER A 37 5.80 1.26 11.61
C SER A 37 5.03 2.49 11.11
N ARG A 38 5.57 3.70 11.26
CA ARG A 38 4.97 4.94 10.75
C ARG A 38 4.83 4.94 9.23
N HIS A 39 5.81 4.39 8.48
CA HIS A 39 5.77 4.29 7.03
C HIS A 39 4.66 3.36 6.49
N ARG A 40 4.18 2.44 7.32
CA ARG A 40 3.13 1.47 6.94
C ARG A 40 1.72 1.91 7.35
N THR A 41 1.60 2.82 8.28
CA THR A 41 0.30 3.27 8.83
C THR A 41 -0.71 3.69 7.77
N PRO A 42 -0.36 4.43 6.69
CA PRO A 42 -1.32 4.81 5.65
C PRO A 42 -1.92 3.64 4.86
N TYR A 43 -1.41 2.43 5.02
CA TYR A 43 -1.89 1.24 4.31
C TYR A 43 -2.51 0.19 5.27
N ALA A 44 -2.63 0.53 6.56
CA ALA A 44 -3.09 -0.41 7.58
C ALA A 44 -4.62 -0.43 7.69
N GLY A 45 -5.16 -1.63 7.94
CA GLY A 45 -6.59 -1.84 8.19
C GLY A 45 -7.45 -1.76 6.95
N LEU A 46 -8.76 -1.48 7.15
CA LEU A 46 -9.72 -1.37 6.07
C LEU A 46 -9.49 -0.10 5.25
N GLY A 47 -9.34 -0.27 3.94
CA GLY A 47 -9.25 0.81 2.96
C GLY A 47 -10.41 0.84 1.98
N THR A 48 -10.54 1.96 1.26
CA THR A 48 -11.45 2.07 0.12
C THR A 48 -10.86 2.96 -0.97
N TRP A 49 -11.40 2.85 -2.17
CA TRP A 49 -10.89 3.49 -3.37
C TRP A 49 -11.92 4.46 -3.93
N LEU A 50 -11.47 5.63 -4.35
CA LEU A 50 -12.27 6.56 -5.13
C LEU A 50 -11.48 6.96 -6.39
N ASP A 51 -12.01 6.58 -7.54
CA ASP A 51 -11.44 6.91 -8.84
C ASP A 51 -12.01 8.21 -9.41
N ILE A 52 -11.43 8.66 -10.52
CA ILE A 52 -11.81 9.91 -11.19
C ILE A 52 -13.12 9.79 -11.98
N TYR A 53 -13.65 8.59 -12.16
CA TYR A 53 -14.84 8.30 -12.96
C TYR A 53 -16.12 8.33 -12.12
N ALA A 54 -16.02 8.10 -10.82
CA ALA A 54 -17.13 8.20 -9.86
C ALA A 54 -17.53 9.68 -9.59
N THR A 55 -17.96 10.40 -10.63
CA THR A 55 -18.03 11.87 -10.67
C THR A 55 -18.94 12.48 -9.61
N SER A 56 -20.05 11.85 -9.25
CA SER A 56 -20.99 12.30 -8.22
C SER A 56 -20.35 12.41 -6.84
N PHE A 57 -19.47 11.47 -6.49
CA PHE A 57 -18.78 11.43 -5.19
C PHE A 57 -17.77 12.57 -5.00
N TRP A 58 -17.33 13.20 -6.08
CA TRP A 58 -16.39 14.33 -6.01
C TRP A 58 -17.05 15.67 -5.65
N THR A 59 -18.37 15.73 -5.62
CA THR A 59 -19.11 16.98 -5.36
C THR A 59 -19.19 17.32 -3.88
N HIS A 60 -19.27 16.30 -3.01
CA HIS A 60 -19.47 16.45 -1.56
C HIS A 60 -18.43 15.71 -0.71
N PRO A 61 -17.13 16.05 -0.82
CA PRO A 61 -16.05 15.31 -0.16
C PRO A 61 -16.23 15.05 1.33
N GLN A 62 -16.79 16.01 2.08
CA GLN A 62 -17.00 15.87 3.52
C GLN A 62 -18.06 14.81 3.85
N GLN A 63 -19.15 14.76 3.07
CA GLN A 63 -20.22 13.77 3.25
C GLN A 63 -19.73 12.36 2.93
N GLU A 64 -18.97 12.21 1.83
CA GLU A 64 -18.39 10.93 1.42
C GLU A 64 -17.39 10.42 2.45
N VAL A 65 -16.50 11.29 2.93
CA VAL A 65 -15.54 10.92 3.99
C VAL A 65 -16.27 10.53 5.28
N ALA A 66 -17.33 11.25 5.67
CA ALA A 66 -18.12 10.89 6.84
C ALA A 66 -18.80 9.53 6.69
N ALA A 67 -19.28 9.19 5.47
CA ALA A 67 -19.81 7.86 5.17
C ALA A 67 -18.72 6.79 5.30
N MET A 68 -17.58 6.96 4.63
CA MET A 68 -16.43 6.06 4.74
C MET A 68 -16.00 5.82 6.19
N ALA A 69 -15.94 6.87 7.01
CA ALA A 69 -15.56 6.77 8.42
C ALA A 69 -16.59 5.96 9.24
N ARG A 70 -17.88 6.13 8.99
CA ARG A 70 -18.95 5.32 9.61
C ARG A 70 -18.84 3.84 9.24
N ASP A 71 -18.43 3.55 8.01
CA ASP A 71 -18.21 2.18 7.51
C ASP A 71 -16.88 1.57 8.01
N GLY A 72 -16.16 2.25 8.90
CA GLY A 72 -14.92 1.74 9.52
C GLY A 72 -13.67 1.90 8.66
N VAL A 73 -13.74 2.63 7.55
CA VAL A 73 -12.59 2.88 6.67
C VAL A 73 -11.51 3.68 7.40
N ARG A 74 -10.27 3.21 7.29
CA ARG A 74 -9.08 3.85 7.86
C ARG A 74 -8.26 4.59 6.82
N THR A 75 -8.33 4.14 5.57
CA THR A 75 -7.52 4.70 4.47
C THR A 75 -8.37 4.91 3.23
N LEU A 76 -8.37 6.15 2.73
CA LEU A 76 -8.92 6.50 1.43
C LEU A 76 -7.79 6.47 0.38
N TYR A 77 -7.91 5.62 -0.62
CA TYR A 77 -7.09 5.63 -1.83
C TYR A 77 -7.76 6.54 -2.87
N LEU A 78 -7.20 7.73 -3.10
CA LEU A 78 -7.80 8.77 -3.91
C LEU A 78 -7.04 8.95 -5.22
N GLN A 79 -7.70 8.73 -6.36
CA GLN A 79 -7.06 8.89 -7.67
C GLN A 79 -6.78 10.36 -7.99
N THR A 80 -5.53 10.65 -8.30
CA THR A 80 -5.10 12.01 -8.66
C THR A 80 -5.07 12.25 -10.16
N GLY A 81 -5.14 11.18 -10.94
CA GLY A 81 -5.17 11.19 -12.40
C GLY A 81 -4.71 9.86 -13.00
N ASN A 82 -4.69 9.81 -14.32
CA ASN A 82 -4.10 8.73 -15.11
C ASN A 82 -3.40 9.30 -16.35
N TYR A 83 -2.83 8.43 -17.16
CA TYR A 83 -2.09 8.84 -18.37
C TYR A 83 -2.96 9.56 -19.42
N GLU A 84 -4.28 9.37 -19.43
CA GLU A 84 -5.21 9.96 -20.40
C GLU A 84 -5.57 11.42 -20.07
N GLN A 85 -5.41 11.81 -18.81
CA GLN A 85 -5.78 13.15 -18.37
C GLN A 85 -4.84 14.21 -18.97
N ARG A 86 -5.39 15.39 -19.27
CA ARG A 86 -4.61 16.52 -19.81
C ARG A 86 -3.89 17.35 -18.72
N VAL A 87 -4.30 17.18 -17.46
CA VAL A 87 -3.77 17.91 -16.29
C VAL A 87 -2.91 17.02 -15.41
N ASP A 88 -2.05 17.61 -14.60
CA ASP A 88 -1.20 16.85 -13.69
C ASP A 88 -1.96 16.30 -12.48
N LEU A 89 -2.97 17.04 -12.01
CA LEU A 89 -3.88 16.64 -10.94
C LEU A 89 -5.31 16.99 -11.35
N VAL A 90 -6.19 16.00 -11.35
CA VAL A 90 -7.62 16.23 -11.61
C VAL A 90 -8.28 16.90 -10.40
N ARG A 91 -9.32 17.71 -10.63
CA ARG A 91 -10.17 18.27 -9.57
C ARG A 91 -9.39 18.75 -8.33
N ARG A 92 -8.29 19.47 -8.52
CA ARG A 92 -7.34 19.86 -7.47
C ARG A 92 -7.99 20.43 -6.21
N ARG A 93 -9.08 21.20 -6.33
CA ARG A 93 -9.84 21.76 -5.19
C ARG A 93 -10.55 20.66 -4.40
N ALA A 94 -11.17 19.68 -5.09
CA ALA A 94 -11.86 18.57 -4.45
C ALA A 94 -10.84 17.63 -3.77
N LEU A 95 -9.69 17.35 -4.39
CA LEU A 95 -8.58 16.64 -3.75
C LEU A 95 -8.22 17.26 -2.39
N GLY A 96 -8.08 18.59 -2.33
CA GLY A 96 -7.80 19.29 -1.07
C GLY A 96 -8.90 19.10 -0.03
N ARG A 97 -10.17 19.21 -0.42
CA ARG A 97 -11.30 18.99 0.49
C ARG A 97 -11.38 17.55 1.01
N PHE A 98 -11.05 16.54 0.17
CA PHE A 98 -10.97 15.15 0.61
C PHE A 98 -9.87 14.94 1.65
N VAL A 99 -8.67 15.47 1.40
CA VAL A 99 -7.54 15.34 2.33
C VAL A 99 -7.88 15.99 3.67
N ASP A 100 -8.37 17.25 3.64
CA ASP A 100 -8.74 17.99 4.85
C ASP A 100 -9.85 17.28 5.65
N ALA A 101 -10.89 16.77 4.98
CA ALA A 101 -11.99 16.05 5.61
C ALA A 101 -11.54 14.70 6.19
N ALA A 102 -10.74 13.92 5.45
CA ALA A 102 -10.24 12.63 5.88
C ALA A 102 -9.35 12.76 7.13
N HIS A 103 -8.44 13.74 7.14
CA HIS A 103 -7.61 14.00 8.31
C HIS A 103 -8.42 14.44 9.53
N ALA A 104 -9.44 15.29 9.33
CA ALA A 104 -10.36 15.68 10.40
C ALA A 104 -11.16 14.48 10.96
N ALA A 105 -11.44 13.47 10.13
CA ALA A 105 -12.08 12.21 10.54
C ALA A 105 -11.08 11.14 11.06
N GLY A 106 -9.81 11.46 11.20
CA GLY A 106 -8.76 10.53 11.65
C GLY A 106 -8.37 9.46 10.62
N MET A 107 -8.81 9.62 9.38
CA MET A 107 -8.46 8.74 8.25
C MET A 107 -7.14 9.16 7.60
N ARG A 108 -6.51 8.21 6.89
CA ARG A 108 -5.35 8.47 6.03
C ARG A 108 -5.77 8.57 4.57
N VAL A 109 -5.00 9.34 3.79
CA VAL A 109 -5.24 9.48 2.35
C VAL A 109 -4.00 9.10 1.57
N VAL A 110 -4.12 8.08 0.72
CA VAL A 110 -3.09 7.64 -0.22
C VAL A 110 -3.47 8.15 -1.61
N ALA A 111 -2.66 9.04 -2.17
CA ALA A 111 -2.82 9.42 -3.57
C ALA A 111 -2.41 8.26 -4.48
N TRP A 112 -3.11 8.05 -5.60
CA TRP A 112 -2.66 7.09 -6.61
C TRP A 112 -2.77 7.64 -8.03
N TYR A 113 -1.91 7.10 -8.91
CA TYR A 113 -1.79 7.51 -10.31
C TYR A 113 -1.45 6.32 -11.20
N LEU A 114 -2.14 6.19 -12.34
CA LEU A 114 -1.92 5.18 -13.36
C LEU A 114 -1.04 5.74 -14.49
N PRO A 115 0.24 5.35 -14.61
CA PRO A 115 1.15 5.78 -15.66
C PRO A 115 0.95 5.01 -16.96
N SER A 116 1.26 5.63 -18.10
CA SER A 116 1.30 4.95 -19.40
C SER A 116 2.59 4.19 -19.68
N PHE A 117 3.68 4.64 -19.06
CA PHE A 117 5.06 4.30 -19.44
C PHE A 117 5.46 4.69 -20.88
N LEU A 118 4.55 5.28 -21.67
CA LEU A 118 4.87 5.82 -23.00
C LEU A 118 5.64 7.13 -22.92
N TYR A 119 5.24 8.01 -21.98
CA TYR A 119 5.80 9.34 -21.80
C TYR A 119 6.40 9.49 -20.39
N PRO A 120 7.62 8.95 -20.13
CA PRO A 120 8.18 8.89 -18.77
C PRO A 120 8.33 10.23 -18.07
N ALA A 121 8.55 11.32 -18.82
CA ALA A 121 8.64 12.68 -18.25
C ALA A 121 7.29 13.16 -17.73
N GLN A 122 6.21 12.88 -18.47
CA GLN A 122 4.84 13.22 -18.09
C GLN A 122 4.38 12.39 -16.89
N ASP A 123 4.60 11.06 -16.92
CA ASP A 123 4.28 10.18 -15.81
C ASP A 123 4.99 10.63 -14.52
N ALA A 124 6.28 10.99 -14.62
CA ALA A 124 7.03 11.51 -13.48
C ALA A 124 6.49 12.84 -12.98
N ARG A 125 6.16 13.79 -13.87
CA ARG A 125 5.61 15.09 -13.49
C ARG A 125 4.31 14.95 -12.72
N ARG A 126 3.38 14.13 -13.20
CA ARG A 126 2.06 13.88 -12.58
C ARG A 126 2.19 13.20 -11.22
N ALA A 127 2.97 12.12 -11.13
CA ALA A 127 3.22 11.44 -9.87
C ALA A 127 3.90 12.36 -8.84
N LEU A 128 4.85 13.18 -9.27
CA LEU A 128 5.51 14.17 -8.39
C LEU A 128 4.57 15.31 -7.99
N ALA A 129 3.63 15.72 -8.84
CA ALA A 129 2.61 16.69 -8.48
C ALA A 129 1.72 16.16 -7.34
N ALA A 130 1.35 14.85 -7.35
CA ALA A 130 0.62 14.21 -6.26
C ALA A 130 1.45 14.13 -4.97
N ILE A 131 2.72 13.70 -5.04
CA ILE A 131 3.61 13.61 -3.86
C ILE A 131 3.81 14.98 -3.19
N ARG A 132 3.87 16.05 -3.98
CA ARG A 132 4.10 17.44 -3.52
C ARG A 132 2.83 18.21 -3.24
N PHE A 133 1.67 17.59 -3.44
CA PHE A 133 0.38 18.24 -3.27
C PHE A 133 0.22 18.82 -1.86
N ARG A 134 -0.43 20.00 -1.81
CA ARG A 134 -0.91 20.62 -0.59
C ARG A 134 -2.35 21.06 -0.79
N SER A 135 -3.19 20.79 0.22
CA SER A 135 -4.54 21.34 0.32
C SER A 135 -4.49 22.83 0.65
N PRO A 136 -5.62 23.56 0.57
CA PRO A 136 -5.70 24.94 1.05
C PRO A 136 -5.32 25.11 2.53
N ARG A 137 -5.48 24.07 3.36
CA ARG A 137 -5.08 24.07 4.78
C ARG A 137 -3.64 23.64 5.01
N GLY A 138 -2.86 23.40 3.94
CA GLY A 138 -1.47 22.95 4.02
C GLY A 138 -1.30 21.45 4.19
N GLU A 139 -2.40 20.69 4.34
CA GLU A 139 -2.37 19.23 4.48
C GLU A 139 -1.85 18.56 3.20
N ARG A 140 -1.35 17.34 3.32
CA ARG A 140 -0.78 16.56 2.22
C ARG A 140 -1.30 15.13 2.24
N PHE A 141 -1.18 14.43 1.14
CA PHE A 141 -1.38 12.98 1.14
C PHE A 141 -0.38 12.30 2.10
N ASP A 142 -0.86 11.34 2.86
CA ASP A 142 -0.01 10.56 3.79
C ASP A 142 0.95 9.65 3.04
N SER A 143 0.60 9.27 1.82
CA SER A 143 1.39 8.41 0.95
C SER A 143 1.01 8.59 -0.51
N PHE A 144 1.81 7.97 -1.38
CA PHE A 144 1.54 7.86 -2.81
C PHE A 144 1.71 6.42 -3.28
N ALA A 145 0.79 5.91 -4.09
CA ALA A 145 0.87 4.61 -4.73
C ALA A 145 0.90 4.75 -6.26
N LEU A 146 1.84 4.06 -6.91
CA LEU A 146 1.88 3.96 -8.36
C LEU A 146 1.09 2.74 -8.81
N ASP A 147 0.16 2.95 -9.75
CA ASP A 147 -0.68 1.89 -10.31
C ASP A 147 0.02 1.26 -11.53
N ILE A 148 0.52 0.04 -11.36
CA ILE A 148 1.48 -0.59 -12.27
C ILE A 148 0.78 -1.66 -13.10
N GLU A 149 -0.13 -1.26 -13.99
CA GLU A 149 -0.89 -2.21 -14.82
C GLU A 149 -0.82 -1.92 -16.33
N ALA A 150 -0.56 -0.69 -16.76
CA ALA A 150 -0.64 -0.33 -18.16
C ALA A 150 0.31 -1.12 -19.06
N SER A 151 -0.21 -1.69 -20.15
CA SER A 151 0.51 -2.49 -21.13
C SER A 151 0.75 -1.78 -22.48
N LEU A 152 0.64 -0.44 -22.49
CA LEU A 152 0.78 0.38 -23.71
C LEU A 152 2.17 0.29 -24.33
N VAL A 153 3.22 0.17 -23.51
CA VAL A 153 4.56 -0.14 -24.00
C VAL A 153 4.65 -1.64 -24.28
N LYS A 154 4.57 -2.02 -25.54
CA LYS A 154 4.50 -3.44 -25.98
C LYS A 154 5.78 -4.22 -25.63
N SER A 155 6.95 -3.60 -25.74
CA SER A 155 8.21 -4.22 -25.31
C SER A 155 8.27 -4.34 -23.79
N VAL A 156 8.11 -5.54 -23.25
CA VAL A 156 8.13 -5.82 -21.80
C VAL A 156 9.46 -5.43 -21.15
N PRO A 157 10.64 -5.69 -21.74
CA PRO A 157 11.90 -5.21 -21.19
C PRO A 157 11.95 -3.68 -21.08
N LEU A 158 11.48 -2.96 -22.11
CA LEU A 158 11.42 -1.50 -22.11
C LEU A 158 10.43 -0.98 -21.08
N ARG A 159 9.25 -1.59 -20.96
CA ARG A 159 8.23 -1.27 -19.96
C ARG A 159 8.78 -1.42 -18.56
N SER A 160 9.41 -2.55 -18.23
CA SER A 160 10.05 -2.80 -16.93
C SER A 160 11.20 -1.80 -16.65
N LYS A 161 12.03 -1.48 -17.64
CA LYS A 161 13.08 -0.47 -17.52
C LYS A 161 12.52 0.92 -17.20
N ARG A 162 11.45 1.33 -17.89
CA ARG A 162 10.79 2.64 -17.66
C ARG A 162 10.11 2.68 -16.29
N LEU A 163 9.43 1.61 -15.91
CA LEU A 163 8.83 1.45 -14.57
C LEU A 163 9.89 1.63 -13.47
N LEU A 164 11.00 0.89 -13.51
CA LEU A 164 12.02 0.97 -12.47
C LEU A 164 12.72 2.33 -12.43
N ARG A 165 12.92 2.98 -13.58
CA ARG A 165 13.45 4.37 -13.63
C ARG A 165 12.48 5.38 -13.02
N LEU A 166 11.18 5.26 -13.32
CA LEU A 166 10.14 6.10 -12.70
C LEU A 166 10.14 5.87 -11.19
N SER A 167 10.11 4.62 -10.73
CA SER A 167 10.12 4.25 -9.30
C SER A 167 11.31 4.84 -8.55
N ALA A 168 12.52 4.73 -9.13
CA ALA A 168 13.73 5.33 -8.56
C ALA A 168 13.62 6.86 -8.44
N ARG A 169 13.08 7.54 -9.47
CA ARG A 169 12.87 8.99 -9.47
C ARG A 169 11.86 9.41 -8.41
N LEU A 170 10.76 8.68 -8.26
CA LEU A 170 9.74 8.94 -7.24
C LEU A 170 10.32 8.76 -5.84
N ARG A 171 11.05 7.66 -5.58
CA ARG A 171 11.68 7.42 -4.28
C ARG A 171 12.72 8.50 -3.94
N LYS A 172 13.55 8.93 -4.89
CA LYS A 172 14.50 10.01 -4.69
C LYS A 172 13.78 11.31 -4.30
N ALA A 173 12.70 11.65 -4.96
CA ALA A 173 11.96 12.90 -4.73
C ALA A 173 11.12 12.86 -3.45
N ALA A 174 10.51 11.72 -3.13
CA ALA A 174 9.73 11.52 -1.91
C ALA A 174 10.59 11.46 -0.65
N GLY A 175 11.86 11.05 -0.79
CA GLY A 175 12.75 10.78 0.33
C GLY A 175 12.39 9.48 1.06
N ARG A 176 13.22 9.05 2.01
CA ARG A 176 13.06 7.76 2.71
C ARG A 176 11.90 7.73 3.70
N ARG A 177 11.44 8.88 4.18
CA ARG A 177 10.39 8.98 5.23
C ARG A 177 8.98 9.03 4.68
N TYR A 178 8.80 9.36 3.40
CA TYR A 178 7.48 9.38 2.77
C TYR A 178 7.16 7.99 2.22
N PRO A 179 6.09 7.33 2.69
CA PRO A 179 5.77 5.97 2.25
C PRO A 179 5.38 5.94 0.78
N LEU A 180 5.73 4.87 0.08
CA LEU A 180 5.30 4.62 -1.30
C LEU A 180 4.70 3.23 -1.42
N GLY A 181 3.57 3.12 -2.13
CA GLY A 181 2.89 1.88 -2.48
C GLY A 181 3.07 1.50 -3.94
N ALA A 182 3.13 0.21 -4.22
CA ALA A 182 3.07 -0.36 -5.56
C ALA A 182 1.74 -1.12 -5.72
N ILE A 183 0.78 -0.53 -6.42
CA ILE A 183 -0.42 -1.24 -6.89
C ILE A 183 0.04 -2.08 -8.08
N ILE A 184 -0.18 -3.38 -8.01
CA ILE A 184 0.31 -4.32 -9.03
C ILE A 184 -0.81 -5.25 -9.49
N PRO A 185 -0.75 -5.74 -10.73
CA PRO A 185 -1.64 -6.80 -11.18
C PRO A 185 -1.53 -8.02 -10.28
N SER A 186 -2.60 -8.80 -10.18
CA SER A 186 -2.56 -10.07 -9.45
C SER A 186 -1.36 -10.90 -9.88
N PRO A 187 -0.47 -11.30 -8.98
CA PRO A 187 0.61 -12.25 -9.25
C PRO A 187 0.15 -13.57 -9.88
N VAL A 188 -0.99 -14.12 -9.42
CA VAL A 188 -1.63 -15.30 -10.03
C VAL A 188 -2.09 -14.97 -11.46
N GLY A 189 -2.68 -13.79 -11.66
CA GLY A 189 -3.08 -13.29 -12.98
C GLY A 189 -1.90 -13.18 -13.96
N ILE A 190 -0.77 -12.65 -13.51
CA ILE A 190 0.47 -12.62 -14.31
C ILE A 190 0.94 -14.03 -14.70
N HIS A 191 0.86 -15.00 -13.78
CA HIS A 191 1.23 -16.38 -14.07
C HIS A 191 0.26 -17.05 -15.06
N ARG A 192 -1.03 -16.77 -14.97
CA ARG A 192 -2.06 -17.29 -15.89
C ARG A 192 -1.96 -16.66 -17.29
N HIS A 193 -1.45 -15.43 -17.37
CA HIS A 193 -1.25 -14.68 -18.61
C HIS A 193 0.24 -14.36 -18.83
N PRO A 194 1.07 -15.36 -19.19
CA PRO A 194 2.53 -15.22 -19.22
C PRO A 194 3.05 -14.24 -20.25
N THR A 195 2.24 -13.85 -21.23
CA THR A 195 2.58 -12.83 -22.24
C THR A 195 2.34 -11.40 -21.76
N TYR A 196 1.51 -11.20 -20.73
CA TYR A 196 1.14 -9.87 -20.24
C TYR A 196 2.34 -9.12 -19.66
N TRP A 197 3.02 -9.72 -18.66
CA TRP A 197 4.22 -9.13 -18.07
C TRP A 197 5.18 -10.22 -17.56
N PRO A 198 5.81 -10.99 -18.50
CA PRO A 198 6.79 -11.99 -18.12
C PRO A 198 7.96 -11.35 -17.35
N ARG A 199 8.43 -12.05 -16.31
CA ARG A 199 9.50 -11.58 -15.42
C ARG A 199 9.18 -10.23 -14.77
N PHE A 200 7.93 -10.07 -14.28
CA PHE A 200 7.53 -8.87 -13.54
C PHE A 200 8.57 -8.52 -12.47
N PRO A 201 9.01 -7.26 -12.35
CA PRO A 201 10.23 -6.90 -11.61
C PRO A 201 10.04 -6.75 -10.09
N TYR A 202 9.47 -7.74 -9.40
CA TYR A 202 9.15 -7.71 -7.96
C TYR A 202 10.33 -7.24 -7.10
N ARG A 203 11.54 -7.86 -7.27
CA ARG A 203 12.75 -7.48 -6.51
C ARG A 203 13.19 -6.05 -6.78
N GLY A 204 13.04 -5.59 -8.01
CA GLY A 204 13.35 -4.22 -8.40
C GLY A 204 12.43 -3.23 -7.71
N LEU A 205 11.12 -3.50 -7.71
CA LEU A 205 10.11 -2.68 -7.03
C LEU A 205 10.31 -2.66 -5.51
N ALA A 206 10.66 -3.79 -4.90
CA ALA A 206 10.90 -3.89 -3.45
C ALA A 206 12.06 -3.01 -2.92
N ARG A 207 12.85 -2.40 -3.81
CA ARG A 207 13.87 -1.39 -3.46
C ARG A 207 13.29 0.01 -3.28
N TYR A 208 12.15 0.29 -3.92
CA TYR A 208 11.58 1.63 -4.01
C TYR A 208 10.26 1.79 -3.26
N TYR A 209 9.51 0.70 -3.07
CA TYR A 209 8.20 0.71 -2.45
C TYR A 209 8.23 0.03 -1.09
N ASP A 210 7.45 0.61 -0.17
CA ASP A 210 7.32 0.15 1.21
C ASP A 210 6.20 -0.89 1.36
N VAL A 211 5.17 -0.81 0.51
CA VAL A 211 3.97 -1.66 0.55
C VAL A 211 3.60 -2.11 -0.86
N PHE A 212 3.22 -3.37 -1.01
CA PHE A 212 2.64 -3.92 -2.23
C PHE A 212 1.12 -3.99 -2.09
N LEU A 213 0.41 -3.61 -3.15
CA LEU A 213 -1.05 -3.64 -3.21
C LEU A 213 -1.48 -4.48 -4.43
N PRO A 214 -1.54 -5.82 -4.32
CA PRO A 214 -1.99 -6.66 -5.42
C PRO A 214 -3.48 -6.47 -5.69
N MET A 215 -3.85 -6.30 -6.96
CA MET A 215 -5.22 -6.36 -7.45
C MET A 215 -5.64 -7.83 -7.56
N ALA A 216 -5.92 -8.46 -6.42
CA ALA A 216 -6.24 -9.88 -6.31
C ALA A 216 -7.71 -10.16 -6.69
N TYR A 217 -8.11 -9.67 -7.87
CA TYR A 217 -9.49 -9.71 -8.37
C TYR A 217 -9.89 -11.13 -8.81
N ALA A 218 -10.18 -11.98 -7.82
CA ALA A 218 -10.56 -13.39 -8.03
C ALA A 218 -11.75 -13.52 -9.00
N THR A 219 -12.77 -12.68 -8.84
CA THR A 219 -13.99 -12.71 -9.67
C THR A 219 -13.73 -12.40 -11.14
N ASP A 220 -12.82 -11.45 -11.43
CA ASP A 220 -12.41 -11.10 -12.79
C ASP A 220 -11.60 -12.25 -13.44
N ALA A 221 -10.88 -13.01 -12.62
CA ALA A 221 -10.17 -14.21 -13.06
C ALA A 221 -11.09 -15.46 -13.21
N GLY A 222 -12.41 -15.28 -13.10
CA GLY A 222 -13.39 -16.35 -13.19
C GLY A 222 -13.43 -17.28 -11.97
N VAL A 223 -12.79 -16.89 -10.87
CA VAL A 223 -12.76 -17.67 -9.62
C VAL A 223 -14.03 -17.41 -8.81
N ARG A 224 -14.70 -18.47 -8.34
CA ARG A 224 -15.95 -18.40 -7.59
C ARG A 224 -15.92 -19.33 -6.37
N GLY A 225 -16.71 -18.95 -5.35
CA GLY A 225 -16.90 -19.68 -4.11
C GLY A 225 -15.79 -19.48 -3.07
N ILE A 226 -16.10 -19.81 -1.82
CA ILE A 226 -15.27 -19.49 -0.64
C ILE A 226 -13.85 -20.04 -0.77
N LYS A 227 -13.72 -21.33 -1.00
CA LYS A 227 -12.40 -22.02 -1.00
C LYS A 227 -11.49 -21.49 -2.12
N ALA A 228 -12.04 -21.31 -3.32
CA ALA A 228 -11.25 -20.89 -4.48
C ALA A 228 -10.83 -19.42 -4.37
N THR A 229 -11.71 -18.52 -3.91
CA THR A 229 -11.40 -17.12 -3.67
C THR A 229 -10.34 -16.95 -2.58
N ARG A 230 -10.46 -17.70 -1.47
CA ARG A 230 -9.46 -17.74 -0.41
C ARG A 230 -8.08 -18.14 -0.96
N ALA A 231 -8.03 -19.27 -1.69
CA ALA A 231 -6.78 -19.79 -2.26
C ALA A 231 -6.14 -18.80 -3.25
N TYR A 232 -6.94 -18.14 -4.10
CA TYR A 232 -6.46 -17.14 -5.06
C TYR A 232 -5.78 -15.97 -4.36
N ASN A 233 -6.45 -15.38 -3.38
CA ASN A 233 -5.93 -14.24 -2.62
C ASN A 233 -4.69 -14.61 -1.79
N ALA A 234 -4.68 -15.78 -1.16
CA ALA A 234 -3.53 -16.29 -0.41
C ALA A 234 -2.32 -16.52 -1.33
N ALA A 235 -2.54 -17.07 -2.52
CA ALA A 235 -1.49 -17.30 -3.51
C ALA A 235 -0.84 -15.98 -3.97
N ASP A 236 -1.63 -14.93 -4.19
CA ASP A 236 -1.09 -13.60 -4.52
C ASP A 236 -0.12 -13.09 -3.45
N VAL A 237 -0.50 -13.21 -2.18
CA VAL A 237 0.36 -12.83 -1.04
C VAL A 237 1.62 -13.68 -1.00
N ALA A 238 1.50 -15.00 -1.13
CA ALA A 238 2.64 -15.93 -1.10
C ALA A 238 3.65 -15.64 -2.22
N ILE A 239 3.16 -15.41 -3.45
CA ILE A 239 4.02 -15.10 -4.61
C ILE A 239 4.79 -13.79 -4.38
N ILE A 240 4.15 -12.73 -3.87
CA ILE A 240 4.83 -11.46 -3.58
C ILE A 240 5.95 -11.67 -2.57
N ARG A 241 5.68 -12.37 -1.46
CA ARG A 241 6.68 -12.67 -0.43
C ARG A 241 7.88 -13.42 -1.00
N ALA A 242 7.63 -14.46 -1.79
CA ALA A 242 8.67 -15.25 -2.44
C ALA A 242 9.45 -14.43 -3.49
N ARG A 243 8.77 -13.70 -4.37
CA ARG A 243 9.39 -13.00 -5.48
C ARG A 243 10.13 -11.71 -5.10
N THR A 244 9.72 -11.05 -4.01
CA THR A 244 10.45 -9.88 -3.49
C THR A 244 11.70 -10.26 -2.70
N ALA A 245 11.89 -11.53 -2.34
CA ALA A 245 12.89 -12.01 -1.39
C ALA A 245 12.78 -11.31 -0.01
N LYS A 246 11.57 -10.89 0.37
CA LYS A 246 11.25 -10.27 1.65
C LYS A 246 10.04 -10.99 2.26
N PRO A 247 10.23 -12.02 3.10
CA PRO A 247 9.13 -12.85 3.63
C PRO A 247 8.09 -12.04 4.42
N HIS A 248 8.49 -10.90 4.96
CA HIS A 248 7.62 -9.98 5.72
C HIS A 248 7.36 -8.67 4.98
N VAL A 249 7.43 -8.67 3.63
CA VAL A 249 7.08 -7.47 2.87
C VAL A 249 5.65 -7.05 3.19
N PRO A 250 5.41 -5.76 3.53
CA PRO A 250 4.06 -5.30 3.82
C PRO A 250 3.17 -5.36 2.58
N ILE A 251 1.95 -5.89 2.78
CA ILE A 251 0.96 -6.05 1.72
C ILE A 251 -0.36 -5.43 2.19
N HIS A 252 -1.00 -4.63 1.33
CA HIS A 252 -2.40 -4.28 1.45
C HIS A 252 -3.16 -5.02 0.34
N LEU A 253 -4.03 -5.95 0.70
CA LEU A 253 -4.69 -6.85 -0.25
C LEU A 253 -5.95 -6.20 -0.83
N ILE A 254 -6.06 -6.10 -2.16
CA ILE A 254 -7.25 -5.60 -2.85
C ILE A 254 -8.03 -6.80 -3.38
N GLY A 255 -9.16 -7.13 -2.76
CA GLY A 255 -9.86 -8.40 -2.97
C GLY A 255 -10.65 -8.53 -4.26
N GLY A 256 -11.05 -7.42 -4.88
CA GLY A 256 -11.84 -7.44 -6.13
C GLY A 256 -12.73 -6.22 -6.31
N LEU A 257 -13.53 -6.24 -7.38
CA LEU A 257 -14.60 -5.27 -7.61
C LEU A 257 -15.75 -5.58 -6.63
N ALA A 258 -16.17 -4.60 -5.85
CA ALA A 258 -17.11 -4.82 -4.75
C ALA A 258 -18.51 -5.27 -5.23
N ASP A 259 -18.95 -4.81 -6.39
CA ASP A 259 -20.23 -5.19 -7.00
C ASP A 259 -20.24 -6.57 -7.67
N ALA A 260 -19.04 -7.08 -8.03
CA ALA A 260 -18.86 -8.40 -8.63
C ALA A 260 -18.69 -9.53 -7.58
N MET A 261 -18.57 -9.20 -6.31
CA MET A 261 -18.39 -10.16 -5.23
C MET A 261 -19.72 -10.54 -4.58
N GLY A 262 -20.02 -11.85 -4.58
CA GLY A 262 -21.11 -12.43 -3.77
C GLY A 262 -20.67 -12.69 -2.33
N ALA A 263 -21.58 -13.20 -1.51
CA ALA A 263 -21.31 -13.53 -0.11
C ALA A 263 -20.19 -14.57 0.07
N ASP A 264 -20.12 -15.55 -0.82
CA ASP A 264 -19.10 -16.60 -0.81
C ASP A 264 -17.71 -16.04 -1.14
N GLU A 265 -17.61 -15.20 -2.18
CA GLU A 265 -16.35 -14.56 -2.56
C GLU A 265 -15.85 -13.62 -1.46
N LEU A 266 -16.76 -12.84 -0.85
CA LEU A 266 -16.43 -11.97 0.28
C LEU A 266 -15.93 -12.78 1.48
N THR A 267 -16.63 -13.88 1.81
CA THR A 267 -16.20 -14.80 2.88
C THR A 267 -14.81 -15.36 2.60
N GLY A 268 -14.58 -15.86 1.37
CA GLY A 268 -13.27 -16.39 0.97
C GLY A 268 -12.15 -15.35 1.03
N PHE A 269 -12.42 -14.12 0.61
CA PHE A 269 -11.49 -13.00 0.72
C PHE A 269 -11.14 -12.70 2.19
N MET A 270 -12.15 -12.58 3.06
CA MET A 270 -11.93 -12.30 4.48
C MET A 270 -11.17 -13.43 5.19
N GLN A 271 -11.42 -14.70 4.82
CA GLN A 271 -10.60 -15.82 5.30
C GLN A 271 -9.13 -15.69 4.88
N ALA A 272 -8.85 -15.31 3.63
CA ALA A 272 -7.48 -15.06 3.19
C ALA A 272 -6.82 -13.91 3.96
N VAL A 273 -7.58 -12.85 4.28
CA VAL A 273 -7.11 -11.76 5.16
C VAL A 273 -6.72 -12.29 6.54
N GLY A 274 -7.54 -13.13 7.16
CA GLY A 274 -7.24 -13.76 8.46
C GLY A 274 -6.01 -14.65 8.44
N ASP A 275 -5.87 -15.49 7.41
CA ASP A 275 -4.76 -16.45 7.27
C ASP A 275 -3.43 -15.74 6.98
N CYS A 276 -3.42 -14.83 6.02
CA CYS A 276 -2.20 -14.19 5.53
C CYS A 276 -1.75 -13.01 6.39
N GLY A 277 -2.65 -12.43 7.17
CA GLY A 277 -2.39 -11.27 8.01
C GLY A 277 -1.75 -10.11 7.25
N PRO A 278 -2.34 -9.62 6.14
CA PRO A 278 -1.82 -8.46 5.45
C PRO A 278 -1.85 -7.24 6.36
N LEU A 279 -1.10 -6.20 6.00
CA LEU A 279 -1.10 -4.91 6.71
C LEU A 279 -2.47 -4.25 6.68
N GLY A 280 -3.16 -4.37 5.55
CA GLY A 280 -4.51 -3.87 5.33
C GLY A 280 -5.20 -4.60 4.19
N TYR A 281 -6.45 -4.29 3.98
CA TYR A 281 -7.29 -4.90 2.97
C TYR A 281 -8.37 -3.92 2.49
N SER A 282 -8.87 -4.13 1.28
CA SER A 282 -9.92 -3.33 0.66
C SER A 282 -10.60 -4.08 -0.47
N LEU A 283 -11.76 -3.57 -0.90
CA LEU A 283 -12.34 -3.84 -2.22
C LEU A 283 -12.28 -2.56 -3.07
N TYR A 284 -12.30 -2.69 -4.36
CA TYR A 284 -12.45 -1.61 -5.33
C TYR A 284 -13.91 -1.57 -5.77
N ALA A 285 -14.68 -0.50 -5.64
CA ALA A 285 -14.37 0.78 -5.09
C ALA A 285 -15.53 1.25 -4.16
N PHE A 286 -15.37 2.39 -3.48
CA PHE A 286 -16.39 2.95 -2.57
C PHE A 286 -17.76 3.12 -3.28
N SER A 287 -17.73 3.65 -4.50
CA SER A 287 -18.93 3.97 -5.30
C SER A 287 -19.80 2.75 -5.67
N ILE A 288 -19.26 1.54 -5.59
CA ILE A 288 -19.94 0.28 -5.95
C ILE A 288 -20.03 -0.71 -4.79
N THR A 289 -19.66 -0.29 -3.57
CA THR A 289 -19.73 -1.14 -2.38
C THR A 289 -21.07 -0.98 -1.68
N ARG A 290 -21.79 -2.09 -1.46
CA ARG A 290 -23.10 -2.13 -0.79
C ARG A 290 -22.94 -2.04 0.72
N SER A 291 -24.00 -1.59 1.44
CA SER A 291 -24.00 -1.51 2.90
C SER A 291 -23.69 -2.84 3.58
N THR A 292 -24.29 -3.94 3.13
CA THR A 292 -24.04 -5.29 3.65
C THR A 292 -22.58 -5.75 3.46
N THR A 293 -21.92 -5.28 2.41
CA THR A 293 -20.49 -5.55 2.17
C THR A 293 -19.63 -4.77 3.17
N TRP A 294 -19.98 -3.52 3.49
CA TRP A 294 -19.28 -2.73 4.50
C TRP A 294 -19.35 -3.37 5.89
N GLU A 295 -20.52 -3.87 6.30
CA GLU A 295 -20.69 -4.58 7.57
C GLU A 295 -19.73 -5.77 7.70
N ALA A 296 -19.59 -6.55 6.63
CA ALA A 296 -18.66 -7.69 6.61
C ALA A 296 -17.19 -7.26 6.63
N LEU A 297 -16.84 -6.16 5.95
CA LEU A 297 -15.46 -5.63 5.90
C LEU A 297 -15.05 -4.94 7.20
N ALA A 298 -15.96 -4.30 7.92
CA ALA A 298 -15.67 -3.53 9.13
C ALA A 298 -15.12 -4.41 10.28
N THR A 299 -15.43 -5.70 10.28
CA THR A 299 -14.96 -6.65 11.29
C THR A 299 -13.75 -7.43 10.76
N PRO A 300 -12.50 -7.04 11.10
CA PRO A 300 -11.33 -7.77 10.64
C PRO A 300 -11.37 -9.20 11.19
N PRO A 301 -11.10 -10.21 10.34
CA PRO A 301 -11.10 -11.59 10.80
C PRO A 301 -9.94 -11.84 11.77
N ALA A 302 -10.17 -12.67 12.77
CA ALA A 302 -9.13 -13.13 13.67
C ALA A 302 -7.98 -13.77 12.86
N ARG A 303 -6.74 -13.53 13.26
CA ARG A 303 -5.59 -14.22 12.67
C ARG A 303 -5.67 -15.70 13.01
N THR A 304 -5.68 -16.56 12.00
CA THR A 304 -5.87 -18.01 12.21
C THR A 304 -4.56 -18.73 12.55
N GLY A 305 -3.41 -18.09 12.39
CA GLY A 305 -2.09 -18.75 12.51
C GLY A 305 -1.80 -19.78 11.42
N ARG A 306 -2.72 -19.98 10.48
CA ARG A 306 -2.52 -20.88 9.33
C ARG A 306 -1.50 -20.28 8.37
N ALA A 307 -0.77 -21.16 7.68
CA ALA A 307 0.14 -20.72 6.63
C ALA A 307 -0.67 -20.02 5.51
N CYS A 308 -0.16 -18.88 5.06
CA CYS A 308 -0.63 -18.21 3.85
C CYS A 308 -0.03 -18.94 2.64
N SER A 309 -0.61 -20.06 2.29
CA SER A 309 -0.17 -20.94 1.18
C SER A 309 -1.36 -21.26 0.27
#